data_1905aadeb033515e475ad77f06119216
#
_entry.id   1905aadeb033515e475ad77f06119216
#
_cell.length_a   1.000
_cell.length_b   1.000
_cell.length_c   1.000
_cell.angle_alpha   90.00
_cell.angle_beta   90.00
_cell.angle_gamma   90.00
#
_symmetry.space_group_name_H-M   'P 1'
#
loop_
_entity.id
_entity.type
_entity.pdbx_description
1 polymer ?
#
loop_
_entity_poly.entity_id
_entity_poly.type
_entity_poly.pdbx_seq_one_letter_code
_entity_poly.pdbx_strand_id
1 'polypeptide(L)'
;TSYGLMIFGVVYFLFIIFQYLTDPIIVELVKAPPILPIFPYFTEFFGLNSFFPNFYFISFIISVGIAIVVHEFSHGIYAKRFGIGIKSTGFALLRLFKIPLPFFGAFVEQDDKQMVKAPKKAQLTILGAGVFSNMIVTVLSIGLLWLFFLASFQPAGIVFNDYAITTINYSEVQTINDFSVYNFNAEDLAMLNQSEYVRLGVHDIYFYTSTYAINRTFNSNIELLNAYEDAPAFNAKLKGLITNIDGKKITSRDGLSIAIKSHQPGDKIQIETLYNNQKLNYDLTLANRSGVAYLGISSSSSSPASPLKKIIYYLSMVTPKKINYSTGVVYQSKIGSFGIFLFDMIWWVILINFAVAICNMLPIGIFDGGRFFMLSVWGITGKKKFVNICNYLKEKNKIINKENYEKSRVEIFGGKNFTTWDLGIK
;
A
#
# COMPACT_ATOMS: atom_id res chain seq x y z
N THR A 1 -17.57 5.89 17.66
CA THR A 1 -16.59 5.92 16.55
C THR A 1 -15.24 6.43 16.99
N SER A 2 -15.09 7.61 17.64
CA SER A 2 -13.81 8.19 18.05
C SER A 2 -13.01 7.31 19.00
N TYR A 3 -13.64 6.66 19.98
CA TYR A 3 -12.97 5.67 20.83
C TYR A 3 -12.45 4.47 20.05
N GLY A 4 -13.25 3.95 19.12
CA GLY A 4 -12.82 2.84 18.26
C GLY A 4 -11.61 3.20 17.40
N LEU A 5 -11.59 4.41 16.85
CA LEU A 5 -10.45 4.92 16.06
C LEU A 5 -9.20 5.13 16.92
N MET A 6 -9.35 5.61 18.15
CA MET A 6 -8.23 5.77 19.08
C MET A 6 -7.61 4.42 19.44
N ILE A 7 -8.43 3.44 19.81
CA ILE A 7 -7.96 2.09 20.13
C ILE A 7 -7.30 1.45 18.90
N PHE A 8 -7.98 1.51 17.75
CA PHE A 8 -7.43 0.99 16.49
C PHE A 8 -6.09 1.65 16.13
N GLY A 9 -6.01 2.99 16.22
CA GLY A 9 -4.77 3.72 15.91
C GLY A 9 -3.61 3.31 16.82
N VAL A 10 -3.85 3.22 18.14
CA VAL A 10 -2.81 2.78 19.09
C VAL A 10 -2.38 1.34 18.83
N VAL A 11 -3.33 0.41 18.69
CA VAL A 11 -3.04 -1.00 18.44
C VAL A 11 -2.29 -1.18 17.11
N TYR A 12 -2.76 -0.50 16.05
CA TYR A 12 -2.13 -0.56 14.74
C TYR A 12 -0.72 0.00 14.76
N PHE A 13 -0.50 1.12 15.45
CA PHE A 13 0.81 1.74 15.58
C PHE A 13 1.79 0.84 16.33
N LEU A 14 1.37 0.28 17.47
CA LEU A 14 2.18 -0.68 18.22
C LEU A 14 2.47 -1.95 17.42
N PHE A 15 1.51 -2.43 16.65
CA PHE A 15 1.69 -3.59 15.78
C PHE A 15 2.73 -3.33 14.68
N ILE A 16 2.68 -2.16 14.02
CA ILE A 16 3.69 -1.80 13.00
C ILE A 16 5.10 -1.72 13.62
N ILE A 17 5.23 -1.06 14.78
CA ILE A 17 6.52 -0.99 15.50
C ILE A 17 7.02 -2.40 15.83
N PHE A 18 6.14 -3.26 16.36
CA PHE A 18 6.50 -4.63 16.69
C PHE A 18 6.99 -5.40 15.45
N GLN A 19 6.26 -5.34 14.33
CA GLN A 19 6.65 -6.00 13.08
C GLN A 19 8.00 -5.47 12.57
N TYR A 20 8.21 -4.16 12.65
CA TYR A 20 9.46 -3.54 12.21
C TYR A 20 10.67 -3.96 13.04
N LEU A 21 10.46 -4.21 14.35
CA LEU A 21 11.53 -4.65 15.27
C LEU A 21 11.81 -6.16 15.20
N THR A 22 10.81 -6.96 14.80
CA THR A 22 10.91 -8.44 14.85
C THR A 22 11.17 -9.09 13.50
N ASP A 23 10.88 -8.41 12.39
CA ASP A 23 11.04 -8.96 11.04
C ASP A 23 12.11 -8.19 10.25
N PRO A 24 13.35 -8.70 10.19
CA PRO A 24 14.46 -8.06 9.48
C PRO A 24 14.18 -7.95 7.96
N ILE A 25 13.35 -8.84 7.40
CA ILE A 25 12.98 -8.80 5.97
C ILE A 25 12.20 -7.53 5.65
N ILE A 26 11.37 -7.04 6.57
CA ILE A 26 10.62 -5.79 6.38
C ILE A 26 11.58 -4.60 6.27
N VAL A 27 12.60 -4.56 7.10
CA VAL A 27 13.61 -3.48 7.10
C VAL A 27 14.40 -3.48 5.78
N GLU A 28 14.75 -4.65 5.27
CA GLU A 28 15.49 -4.81 4.02
C GLU A 28 14.66 -4.48 2.78
N LEU A 29 13.40 -4.92 2.74
CA LEU A 29 12.51 -4.73 1.60
C LEU A 29 11.96 -3.32 1.51
N VAL A 30 11.61 -2.71 2.64
CA VAL A 30 10.91 -1.41 2.63
C VAL A 30 11.90 -0.24 2.62
N LYS A 31 13.12 -0.41 3.16
CA LYS A 31 14.16 0.64 3.25
C LYS A 31 13.65 2.01 3.71
N ALA A 32 12.53 2.03 4.42
CA ALA A 32 11.81 3.21 4.82
C ALA A 32 11.49 3.13 6.32
N PRO A 33 11.49 4.23 7.05
CA PRO A 33 11.15 4.21 8.47
C PRO A 33 9.71 3.74 8.70
N PRO A 34 9.38 3.17 9.88
CA PRO A 34 8.04 2.65 10.18
C PRO A 34 6.96 3.74 10.16
N ILE A 35 7.37 4.99 10.26
CA ILE A 35 6.52 6.17 10.12
C ILE A 35 7.11 7.03 9.01
N LEU A 36 6.39 7.12 7.91
CA LEU A 36 6.78 7.94 6.77
C LEU A 36 6.01 9.24 6.79
N PRO A 37 6.71 10.40 6.78
CA PRO A 37 6.04 11.66 6.47
C PRO A 37 5.54 11.63 5.03
N ILE A 38 4.27 11.96 4.84
CA ILE A 38 3.66 12.02 3.50
C ILE A 38 4.05 13.35 2.87
N PHE A 39 4.89 13.31 1.85
CA PHE A 39 5.28 14.47 1.03
C PHE A 39 5.22 14.12 -0.45
N PRO A 40 5.10 15.09 -1.35
CA PRO A 40 5.06 14.82 -2.79
C PRO A 40 6.27 14.01 -3.24
N TYR A 41 6.03 13.04 -4.14
CA TYR A 41 7.07 12.14 -4.72
C TYR A 41 7.75 11.19 -3.73
N PHE A 42 7.25 11.05 -2.48
CA PHE A 42 7.86 10.13 -1.52
C PHE A 42 7.84 8.67 -1.99
N THR A 43 6.85 8.30 -2.79
CA THR A 43 6.74 6.95 -3.36
C THR A 43 7.90 6.62 -4.29
N GLU A 44 8.35 7.60 -5.06
CA GLU A 44 9.53 7.47 -5.93
C GLU A 44 10.81 7.46 -5.13
N PHE A 45 10.92 8.37 -4.15
CA PHE A 45 12.09 8.50 -3.30
C PHE A 45 12.40 7.21 -2.51
N PHE A 46 11.39 6.52 -2.01
CA PHE A 46 11.53 5.27 -1.27
C PHE A 46 11.32 4.00 -2.12
N GLY A 47 11.16 4.11 -3.44
CA GLY A 47 10.92 2.96 -4.32
C GLY A 47 9.58 2.25 -4.07
N LEU A 48 8.57 2.97 -3.60
CA LEU A 48 7.26 2.43 -3.23
C LEU A 48 6.21 2.49 -4.34
N ASN A 49 6.61 2.80 -5.58
CA ASN A 49 5.70 2.94 -6.74
C ASN A 49 4.95 1.65 -7.09
N SER A 50 5.50 0.49 -6.71
CA SER A 50 4.82 -0.80 -6.88
C SER A 50 3.62 -0.98 -5.93
N PHE A 51 3.59 -0.25 -4.81
CA PHE A 51 2.55 -0.36 -3.78
C PHE A 51 1.55 0.78 -3.82
N PHE A 52 2.00 1.98 -4.17
CA PHE A 52 1.21 3.21 -4.14
C PHE A 52 1.09 3.83 -5.53
N PRO A 53 -0.03 4.50 -5.85
CA PRO A 53 -0.14 5.32 -7.04
C PRO A 53 0.86 6.48 -7.03
N ASN A 54 1.11 7.07 -8.20
CA ASN A 54 1.94 8.26 -8.30
C ASN A 54 1.39 9.41 -7.45
N PHE A 55 2.28 10.07 -6.71
CA PHE A 55 1.91 11.14 -5.79
C PHE A 55 2.46 12.48 -6.24
N TYR A 56 1.72 13.13 -7.12
CA TYR A 56 2.08 14.43 -7.65
C TYR A 56 1.81 15.56 -6.63
N PHE A 57 2.54 16.65 -6.77
CA PHE A 57 2.40 17.83 -5.91
C PHE A 57 0.95 18.37 -5.88
N ILE A 58 0.27 18.40 -7.03
CA ILE A 58 -1.12 18.86 -7.10
C ILE A 58 -2.08 17.93 -6.35
N SER A 59 -1.87 16.62 -6.43
CA SER A 59 -2.65 15.62 -5.68
C SER A 59 -2.45 15.78 -4.18
N PHE A 60 -1.23 16.10 -3.74
CA PHE A 60 -0.91 16.42 -2.35
C PHE A 60 -1.69 17.64 -1.87
N ILE A 61 -1.60 18.78 -2.58
CA ILE A 61 -2.28 20.03 -2.21
C ILE A 61 -3.79 19.80 -2.09
N ILE A 62 -4.41 19.17 -3.08
CA ILE A 62 -5.86 18.91 -3.08
C ILE A 62 -6.24 17.99 -1.92
N SER A 63 -5.54 16.87 -1.74
CA SER A 63 -5.89 15.87 -0.73
C SER A 63 -5.71 16.38 0.70
N VAL A 64 -4.61 17.08 0.97
CA VAL A 64 -4.35 17.71 2.27
C VAL A 64 -5.33 18.86 2.50
N GLY A 65 -5.59 19.69 1.47
CA GLY A 65 -6.57 20.78 1.55
C GLY A 65 -7.95 20.26 1.95
N ILE A 66 -8.45 19.21 1.28
CA ILE A 66 -9.74 18.58 1.63
C ILE A 66 -9.71 18.08 3.07
N ALA A 67 -8.65 17.35 3.46
CA ALA A 67 -8.56 16.75 4.78
C ALA A 67 -8.60 17.81 5.89
N ILE A 68 -7.82 18.87 5.77
CA ILE A 68 -7.72 19.92 6.78
C ILE A 68 -9.01 20.76 6.83
N VAL A 69 -9.53 21.18 5.68
CA VAL A 69 -10.75 22.01 5.63
C VAL A 69 -11.93 21.28 6.26
N VAL A 70 -12.14 20.01 5.89
CA VAL A 70 -13.26 19.22 6.44
C VAL A 70 -13.09 18.97 7.92
N HIS A 71 -11.85 18.71 8.38
CA HIS A 71 -11.53 18.51 9.79
C HIS A 71 -11.86 19.74 10.63
N GLU A 72 -11.28 20.90 10.30
CA GLU A 72 -11.45 22.14 11.04
C GLU A 72 -12.88 22.67 10.99
N PHE A 73 -13.52 22.60 9.81
CA PHE A 73 -14.90 23.03 9.65
C PHE A 73 -15.85 22.23 10.52
N SER A 74 -15.59 20.94 10.70
CA SER A 74 -16.40 20.08 11.56
C SER A 74 -16.28 20.44 13.04
N HIS A 75 -15.09 20.79 13.52
CA HIS A 75 -14.92 21.36 14.85
C HIS A 75 -15.77 22.61 15.04
N GLY A 76 -15.77 23.50 14.04
CA GLY A 76 -16.57 24.72 14.06
C GLY A 76 -18.08 24.49 14.11
N ILE A 77 -18.60 23.57 13.28
CA ILE A 77 -20.02 23.21 13.25
C ILE A 77 -20.47 22.70 14.62
N TYR A 78 -19.72 21.73 15.18
CA TYR A 78 -20.08 21.13 16.45
C TYR A 78 -19.89 22.11 17.64
N ALA A 79 -18.88 23.00 17.59
CA ALA A 79 -18.75 24.07 18.58
C ALA A 79 -19.99 24.97 18.59
N LYS A 80 -20.42 25.44 17.42
CA LYS A 80 -21.66 26.24 17.28
C LYS A 80 -22.89 25.49 17.74
N ARG A 81 -23.02 24.20 17.42
CA ARG A 81 -24.14 23.36 17.86
C ARG A 81 -24.26 23.29 19.38
N PHE A 82 -23.14 23.32 20.10
CA PHE A 82 -23.10 23.32 21.57
C PHE A 82 -23.02 24.72 22.16
N GLY A 83 -23.26 25.79 21.39
CA GLY A 83 -23.30 27.18 21.87
C GLY A 83 -21.92 27.78 22.17
N ILE A 84 -20.83 27.14 21.68
CA ILE A 84 -19.48 27.65 21.87
C ILE A 84 -19.15 28.65 20.76
N GLY A 85 -18.68 29.84 21.16
CA GLY A 85 -18.28 30.91 20.23
C GLY A 85 -17.07 30.51 19.41
N ILE A 86 -17.05 30.93 18.14
CA ILE A 86 -15.87 30.87 17.27
C ILE A 86 -15.27 32.28 17.24
N LYS A 87 -14.01 32.41 17.60
CA LYS A 87 -13.29 33.69 17.62
C LYS A 87 -12.80 34.07 16.24
N SER A 88 -12.17 33.12 15.53
CA SER A 88 -11.64 33.34 14.21
C SER A 88 -11.63 32.03 13.40
N THR A 89 -11.70 32.18 12.08
CA THR A 89 -11.52 31.11 11.11
C THR A 89 -10.63 31.60 9.98
N GLY A 90 -9.79 30.74 9.43
CA GLY A 90 -8.93 31.15 8.35
C GLY A 90 -8.07 30.04 7.79
N PHE A 91 -7.24 30.44 6.83
CA PHE A 91 -6.20 29.60 6.27
C PHE A 91 -4.86 30.04 6.80
N ALA A 92 -4.04 29.09 7.22
CA ALA A 92 -2.66 29.31 7.63
C ALA A 92 -1.73 28.93 6.48
N LEU A 93 -0.82 29.85 6.13
CA LEU A 93 0.27 29.57 5.19
C LEU A 93 1.54 29.29 6.01
N LEU A 94 2.16 28.14 5.77
CA LEU A 94 3.45 27.85 6.37
C LEU A 94 4.52 28.74 5.70
N ARG A 95 5.26 29.48 6.50
CA ARG A 95 6.35 30.32 6.05
C ARG A 95 7.67 29.68 6.45
N LEU A 96 8.40 29.15 5.46
CA LEU A 96 9.73 28.61 5.68
C LEU A 96 10.76 29.60 5.11
N PHE A 97 11.70 30.08 5.91
CA PHE A 97 12.75 31.04 5.50
C PHE A 97 12.24 32.27 4.75
N LYS A 98 11.13 32.87 5.19
CA LYS A 98 10.44 34.01 4.55
C LYS A 98 9.75 33.72 3.21
N ILE A 99 9.84 32.51 2.68
CA ILE A 99 9.13 32.08 1.48
C ILE A 99 7.77 31.50 1.91
N PRO A 100 6.63 31.99 1.41
CA PRO A 100 5.35 31.37 1.65
C PRO A 100 5.32 30.05 0.89
N LEU A 101 5.42 28.94 1.62
CA LEU A 101 5.16 27.64 1.03
C LEU A 101 3.65 27.49 0.83
N PRO A 102 3.22 26.90 -0.27
CA PRO A 102 1.81 26.63 -0.52
C PRO A 102 1.29 25.47 0.37
N PHE A 103 1.60 25.55 1.66
CA PHE A 103 1.10 24.63 2.67
C PHE A 103 -0.15 25.27 3.27
N PHE A 104 -1.31 24.75 2.91
CA PHE A 104 -2.58 25.23 3.41
C PHE A 104 -2.87 24.53 4.74
N GLY A 105 -2.82 25.30 5.83
CA GLY A 105 -3.50 24.93 7.06
C GLY A 105 -4.84 25.68 7.09
N ALA A 106 -5.92 25.03 7.44
CA ALA A 106 -7.13 25.70 7.89
C ALA A 106 -7.15 25.68 9.42
N PHE A 107 -7.79 26.64 10.03
CA PHE A 107 -8.01 26.65 11.47
C PHE A 107 -9.36 27.27 11.81
N VAL A 108 -9.95 26.74 12.88
CA VAL A 108 -11.15 27.29 13.53
C VAL A 108 -10.83 27.51 15.00
N GLU A 109 -10.61 28.76 15.38
CA GLU A 109 -10.33 29.12 16.76
C GLU A 109 -11.64 29.20 17.56
N GLN A 110 -11.83 28.24 18.45
CA GLN A 110 -12.97 28.21 19.37
C GLN A 110 -12.70 29.08 20.60
N ASP A 111 -13.75 29.48 21.31
CA ASP A 111 -13.60 30.13 22.62
C ASP A 111 -13.21 29.09 23.67
N ASP A 112 -11.93 29.06 24.04
CA ASP A 112 -11.39 28.12 25.04
C ASP A 112 -12.07 28.23 26.39
N LYS A 113 -12.45 29.44 26.80
CA LYS A 113 -13.15 29.64 28.09
C LYS A 113 -14.53 29.00 28.09
N GLN A 114 -15.25 29.10 26.98
CA GLN A 114 -16.55 28.45 26.81
C GLN A 114 -16.37 26.94 26.63
N MET A 115 -15.35 26.52 25.86
CA MET A 115 -15.06 25.11 25.67
C MET A 115 -14.78 24.36 26.97
N VAL A 116 -13.95 24.92 27.86
CA VAL A 116 -13.61 24.30 29.14
C VAL A 116 -14.82 24.22 30.08
N LYS A 117 -15.75 25.20 30.02
CA LYS A 117 -16.98 25.22 30.82
C LYS A 117 -18.08 24.28 30.30
N ALA A 118 -17.98 23.88 29.02
CA ALA A 118 -18.98 23.03 28.40
C ALA A 118 -19.02 21.63 29.03
N PRO A 119 -20.17 20.93 28.98
CA PRO A 119 -20.26 19.54 29.43
C PRO A 119 -19.21 18.66 28.72
N LYS A 120 -18.62 17.70 29.46
CA LYS A 120 -17.58 16.79 28.89
C LYS A 120 -18.04 16.10 27.63
N LYS A 121 -19.32 15.71 27.54
CA LYS A 121 -19.88 15.11 26.34
C LYS A 121 -19.77 16.05 25.12
N ALA A 122 -20.04 17.35 25.32
CA ALA A 122 -19.90 18.35 24.27
C ALA A 122 -18.42 18.50 23.84
N GLN A 123 -17.51 18.63 24.82
CA GLN A 123 -16.08 18.72 24.56
C GLN A 123 -15.57 17.49 23.76
N LEU A 124 -15.88 16.26 24.19
CA LEU A 124 -15.52 15.03 23.49
C LEU A 124 -16.14 14.95 22.09
N THR A 125 -17.38 15.41 21.92
CA THR A 125 -18.03 15.41 20.62
C THR A 125 -17.35 16.39 19.67
N ILE A 126 -16.98 17.57 20.11
CA ILE A 126 -16.28 18.57 19.31
C ILE A 126 -14.90 18.06 18.91
N LEU A 127 -14.11 17.53 19.86
CA LEU A 127 -12.79 16.95 19.56
C LEU A 127 -12.84 15.76 18.60
N GLY A 128 -13.90 14.94 18.71
CA GLY A 128 -14.08 13.81 17.79
C GLY A 128 -14.68 14.19 16.43
N ALA A 129 -15.17 15.41 16.26
CA ALA A 129 -15.89 15.81 15.04
C ALA A 129 -14.97 15.88 13.82
N GLY A 130 -13.76 16.46 13.95
CA GLY A 130 -12.78 16.54 12.87
C GLY A 130 -12.37 15.18 12.37
N VAL A 131 -12.01 14.28 13.27
CA VAL A 131 -11.66 12.89 12.96
C VAL A 131 -12.81 12.14 12.30
N PHE A 132 -14.01 12.30 12.82
CA PHE A 132 -15.20 11.65 12.28
C PHE A 132 -15.51 12.10 10.83
N SER A 133 -15.37 13.39 10.56
CA SER A 133 -15.62 13.94 9.23
C SER A 133 -14.59 13.44 8.20
N ASN A 134 -13.32 13.34 8.57
CA ASN A 134 -12.31 12.76 7.69
C ASN A 134 -12.60 11.29 7.39
N MET A 135 -13.13 10.53 8.35
CA MET A 135 -13.60 9.16 8.10
C MET A 135 -14.78 9.11 7.15
N ILE A 136 -15.74 10.05 7.26
CA ILE A 136 -16.86 10.16 6.31
C ILE A 136 -16.31 10.45 4.90
N VAL A 137 -15.39 11.41 4.75
CA VAL A 137 -14.77 11.71 3.45
C VAL A 137 -14.05 10.48 2.90
N THR A 138 -13.32 9.74 3.74
CA THR A 138 -12.68 8.49 3.33
C THR A 138 -13.69 7.50 2.73
N VAL A 139 -14.79 7.23 3.44
CA VAL A 139 -15.83 6.28 2.98
C VAL A 139 -16.51 6.76 1.70
N LEU A 140 -16.87 8.03 1.64
CA LEU A 140 -17.49 8.62 0.43
C LEU A 140 -16.54 8.59 -0.76
N SER A 141 -15.25 8.88 -0.53
CA SER A 141 -14.23 8.84 -1.58
C SER A 141 -13.95 7.42 -2.08
N ILE A 142 -14.05 6.39 -1.23
CA ILE A 142 -14.00 4.98 -1.66
C ILE A 142 -15.16 4.69 -2.62
N GLY A 143 -16.39 5.09 -2.25
CA GLY A 143 -17.55 4.94 -3.13
C GLY A 143 -17.40 5.70 -4.46
N LEU A 144 -16.90 6.94 -4.41
CA LEU A 144 -16.61 7.74 -5.60
C LEU A 144 -15.55 7.07 -6.48
N LEU A 145 -14.48 6.50 -5.88
CA LEU A 145 -13.42 5.81 -6.63
C LEU A 145 -13.97 4.59 -7.37
N TRP A 146 -14.85 3.81 -6.73
CA TRP A 146 -15.53 2.68 -7.38
C TRP A 146 -16.42 3.11 -8.53
N LEU A 147 -17.25 4.12 -8.32
CA LEU A 147 -18.11 4.67 -9.39
C LEU A 147 -17.28 5.21 -10.56
N PHE A 148 -16.24 5.96 -10.25
CA PHE A 148 -15.32 6.49 -11.25
C PHE A 148 -14.61 5.36 -12.02
N PHE A 149 -14.15 4.33 -11.32
CA PHE A 149 -13.49 3.18 -11.94
C PHE A 149 -14.41 2.43 -12.90
N LEU A 150 -15.64 2.12 -12.48
CA LEU A 150 -16.63 1.43 -13.32
C LEU A 150 -17.00 2.25 -14.57
N ALA A 151 -17.10 3.57 -14.43
CA ALA A 151 -17.43 4.46 -15.55
C ALA A 151 -16.26 4.66 -16.52
N SER A 152 -15.04 4.83 -16.00
CA SER A 152 -13.89 5.35 -16.75
C SER A 152 -12.85 4.31 -17.12
N PHE A 153 -12.94 3.06 -16.60
CA PHE A 153 -11.98 2.01 -16.91
C PHE A 153 -12.63 0.84 -17.62
N GLN A 154 -11.84 0.14 -18.43
CA GLN A 154 -12.24 -1.08 -19.12
C GLN A 154 -11.11 -2.10 -19.12
N PRO A 155 -11.39 -3.42 -19.16
CA PRO A 155 -10.36 -4.44 -19.28
C PRO A 155 -9.56 -4.25 -20.58
N ALA A 156 -8.24 -4.23 -20.46
CA ALA A 156 -7.30 -4.10 -21.57
C ALA A 156 -6.77 -5.45 -22.01
N GLY A 157 -6.62 -6.38 -21.09
CA GLY A 157 -6.08 -7.71 -21.34
C GLY A 157 -5.70 -8.44 -20.06
N ILE A 158 -4.99 -9.55 -20.22
CA ILE A 158 -4.54 -10.42 -19.13
C ILE A 158 -3.02 -10.44 -19.07
N VAL A 159 -2.46 -10.16 -17.89
CA VAL A 159 -1.06 -10.42 -17.58
C VAL A 159 -0.94 -11.82 -16.98
N PHE A 160 -0.02 -12.60 -17.48
CA PHE A 160 0.40 -13.85 -16.83
C PHE A 160 1.61 -13.58 -15.93
N ASN A 161 1.71 -14.29 -14.83
CA ASN A 161 2.75 -14.02 -13.83
C ASN A 161 4.09 -14.61 -14.23
N ASP A 162 4.06 -15.78 -14.85
CA ASP A 162 5.23 -16.52 -15.28
C ASP A 162 4.84 -17.57 -16.32
N TYR A 163 5.82 -18.20 -16.95
CA TYR A 163 5.58 -19.43 -17.70
C TYR A 163 5.22 -20.57 -16.76
N ALA A 164 4.71 -21.65 -17.31
CA ALA A 164 4.40 -22.84 -16.51
C ALA A 164 5.67 -23.40 -15.88
N ILE A 165 5.62 -23.63 -14.58
CA ILE A 165 6.71 -24.16 -13.77
C ILE A 165 6.27 -25.50 -13.20
N THR A 166 7.15 -26.48 -13.28
CA THR A 166 7.01 -27.76 -12.58
C THR A 166 8.20 -27.96 -11.64
N THR A 167 7.99 -28.76 -10.61
CA THR A 167 9.06 -29.18 -9.70
C THR A 167 9.52 -30.57 -10.11
N ILE A 168 10.78 -30.70 -10.45
CA ILE A 168 11.41 -31.97 -10.82
C ILE A 168 12.40 -32.41 -9.74
N ASN A 169 12.57 -33.70 -9.59
CA ASN A 169 13.61 -34.23 -8.74
C ASN A 169 14.92 -34.27 -9.53
N TYR A 170 15.99 -33.66 -8.97
CA TYR A 170 17.29 -33.61 -9.63
C TYR A 170 17.86 -35.00 -9.93
N SER A 171 17.54 -36.00 -9.12
CA SER A 171 17.94 -37.41 -9.35
C SER A 171 17.33 -38.04 -10.60
N GLU A 172 16.25 -37.46 -11.13
CA GLU A 172 15.59 -37.90 -12.37
C GLU A 172 16.15 -37.22 -13.63
N VAL A 173 17.00 -36.20 -13.47
CA VAL A 173 17.62 -35.50 -14.58
C VAL A 173 18.67 -36.39 -15.23
N GLN A 174 18.52 -36.65 -16.51
CA GLN A 174 19.41 -37.53 -17.30
C GLN A 174 20.41 -36.72 -18.12
N THR A 175 19.99 -35.57 -18.62
CA THR A 175 20.85 -34.68 -19.45
C THR A 175 20.74 -33.23 -19.04
N ILE A 176 21.86 -32.49 -19.17
CA ILE A 176 21.99 -31.06 -19.00
C ILE A 176 22.60 -30.51 -20.29
N ASN A 177 21.87 -29.70 -21.06
CA ASN A 177 22.25 -29.23 -22.39
C ASN A 177 22.83 -30.35 -23.32
N ASP A 178 22.13 -31.52 -23.30
CA ASP A 178 22.51 -32.75 -24.03
C ASP A 178 23.71 -33.50 -23.48
N PHE A 179 24.42 -33.00 -22.47
CA PHE A 179 25.45 -33.75 -21.74
C PHE A 179 24.81 -34.67 -20.70
N SER A 180 25.29 -35.92 -20.63
CA SER A 180 24.85 -36.84 -19.58
C SER A 180 25.22 -36.32 -18.19
N VAL A 181 24.26 -36.33 -17.26
CA VAL A 181 24.48 -35.89 -15.87
C VAL A 181 25.57 -36.69 -15.18
N TYR A 182 25.74 -37.98 -15.53
CA TYR A 182 26.77 -38.84 -14.94
C TYR A 182 28.21 -38.39 -15.24
N ASN A 183 28.40 -37.64 -16.33
CA ASN A 183 29.70 -37.12 -16.75
C ASN A 183 29.82 -35.60 -16.52
N PHE A 184 28.81 -34.99 -15.92
CA PHE A 184 28.77 -33.54 -15.73
C PHE A 184 29.69 -33.11 -14.59
N ASN A 185 30.66 -32.27 -14.91
CA ASN A 185 31.71 -31.84 -13.97
C ASN A 185 31.71 -30.33 -13.75
N ALA A 186 32.64 -29.83 -12.94
CA ALA A 186 32.76 -28.39 -12.63
C ALA A 186 33.15 -27.53 -13.83
N GLU A 187 33.83 -28.10 -14.84
CA GLU A 187 34.20 -27.40 -16.07
C GLU A 187 32.95 -27.21 -16.95
N ASP A 188 32.11 -28.24 -17.06
CA ASP A 188 30.84 -28.19 -17.77
C ASP A 188 29.90 -27.18 -17.11
N LEU A 189 29.90 -27.11 -15.77
CA LEU A 189 29.15 -26.11 -15.01
C LEU A 189 29.62 -24.67 -15.31
N ALA A 190 30.93 -24.46 -15.49
CA ALA A 190 31.49 -23.16 -15.86
C ALA A 190 31.08 -22.73 -17.27
N MET A 191 30.94 -23.69 -18.20
CA MET A 191 30.43 -23.40 -19.55
C MET A 191 28.97 -22.98 -19.57
N LEU A 192 28.14 -23.44 -18.62
CA LEU A 192 26.73 -23.06 -18.52
C LEU A 192 26.53 -21.59 -18.14
N ASN A 193 27.51 -20.96 -17.49
CA ASN A 193 27.39 -19.57 -17.02
C ASN A 193 27.17 -18.53 -18.13
N GLN A 194 27.32 -18.92 -19.40
CA GLN A 194 27.05 -18.07 -20.56
C GLN A 194 25.60 -18.16 -21.07
N SER A 195 24.81 -19.11 -20.56
CA SER A 195 23.45 -19.35 -20.99
C SER A 195 22.44 -18.77 -20.01
N GLU A 196 21.40 -18.08 -20.52
CA GLU A 196 20.31 -17.56 -19.68
C GLU A 196 19.49 -18.71 -19.05
N TYR A 197 19.26 -19.77 -19.84
CA TYR A 197 18.55 -20.98 -19.41
C TYR A 197 19.34 -22.23 -19.82
N VAL A 198 19.20 -23.24 -18.99
CA VAL A 198 19.80 -24.58 -19.15
C VAL A 198 18.68 -25.56 -19.42
N ARG A 199 18.80 -26.38 -20.46
CA ARG A 199 17.86 -27.43 -20.81
C ARG A 199 18.15 -28.70 -20.00
N LEU A 200 17.12 -29.24 -19.36
CA LEU A 200 17.17 -30.47 -18.58
C LEU A 200 16.34 -31.53 -19.27
N GLY A 201 16.88 -32.71 -19.50
CA GLY A 201 16.15 -33.88 -20.01
C GLY A 201 15.80 -34.84 -18.86
N VAL A 202 14.51 -35.16 -18.75
CA VAL A 202 13.95 -36.09 -17.76
C VAL A 202 12.97 -37.01 -18.48
N HIS A 203 13.27 -38.30 -18.62
CA HIS A 203 12.40 -39.29 -19.28
C HIS A 203 11.85 -38.83 -20.64
N ASP A 204 12.73 -38.37 -21.54
CA ASP A 204 12.41 -37.83 -22.86
C ASP A 204 11.56 -36.54 -22.88
N ILE A 205 11.37 -35.90 -21.73
CA ILE A 205 10.72 -34.59 -21.59
C ILE A 205 11.79 -33.56 -21.27
N TYR A 206 11.68 -32.37 -21.90
CA TYR A 206 12.59 -31.27 -21.65
C TYR A 206 12.00 -30.21 -20.75
N PHE A 207 12.87 -29.66 -19.91
CA PHE A 207 12.57 -28.54 -19.01
C PHE A 207 13.68 -27.52 -19.10
N TYR A 208 13.40 -26.29 -18.65
CA TYR A 208 14.38 -25.22 -18.66
C TYR A 208 14.52 -24.61 -17.27
N THR A 209 15.73 -24.38 -16.83
CA THR A 209 15.99 -23.73 -15.53
C THR A 209 17.12 -22.70 -15.67
N SER A 210 17.28 -21.82 -14.68
CA SER A 210 18.37 -20.86 -14.70
C SER A 210 19.70 -21.53 -14.34
N THR A 211 20.80 -21.01 -14.90
CA THR A 211 22.15 -21.44 -14.53
C THR A 211 22.40 -21.34 -13.03
N TYR A 212 21.82 -20.28 -12.40
CA TYR A 212 21.90 -20.11 -10.93
C TYR A 212 21.26 -21.28 -10.18
N ALA A 213 20.10 -21.75 -10.62
CA ALA A 213 19.41 -22.86 -9.98
C ALA A 213 20.22 -24.16 -10.10
N ILE A 214 20.83 -24.45 -11.25
CA ILE A 214 21.72 -25.60 -11.43
C ILE A 214 22.96 -25.48 -10.53
N ASN A 215 23.63 -24.33 -10.51
CA ASN A 215 24.78 -24.10 -9.64
C ASN A 215 24.45 -24.33 -8.17
N ARG A 216 23.28 -23.85 -7.73
CA ARG A 216 22.82 -24.04 -6.36
C ARG A 216 22.52 -25.50 -6.05
N THR A 217 21.88 -26.23 -6.96
CA THR A 217 21.56 -27.65 -6.81
C THR A 217 22.83 -28.49 -6.73
N PHE A 218 23.77 -28.25 -7.63
CA PHE A 218 25.05 -28.94 -7.69
C PHE A 218 25.91 -28.75 -6.42
N ASN A 219 25.93 -27.53 -5.86
CA ASN A 219 26.76 -27.20 -4.71
C ASN A 219 26.08 -27.42 -3.34
N SER A 220 24.76 -27.67 -3.29
CA SER A 220 24.00 -27.66 -2.01
C SER A 220 23.16 -28.90 -1.76
N ASN A 221 23.34 -29.98 -2.54
CA ASN A 221 22.54 -31.24 -2.44
C ASN A 221 21.01 -31.00 -2.37
N ILE A 222 20.50 -30.04 -3.18
CA ILE A 222 19.07 -29.78 -3.27
C ILE A 222 18.45 -30.83 -4.19
N GLU A 223 17.48 -31.60 -3.67
CA GLU A 223 16.82 -32.67 -4.42
C GLU A 223 15.75 -32.14 -5.37
N LEU A 224 15.05 -31.05 -5.02
CA LEU A 224 13.94 -30.50 -5.78
C LEU A 224 14.32 -29.22 -6.51
N LEU A 225 14.06 -29.21 -7.81
CA LEU A 225 14.38 -28.10 -8.71
C LEU A 225 13.11 -27.59 -9.39
N ASN A 226 12.88 -26.29 -9.37
CA ASN A 226 11.83 -25.65 -10.15
C ASN A 226 12.36 -25.37 -11.58
N ALA A 227 11.62 -25.86 -12.56
CA ALA A 227 11.97 -25.69 -13.96
C ALA A 227 10.76 -25.28 -14.81
N TYR A 228 10.99 -24.49 -15.83
CA TYR A 228 9.98 -24.12 -16.83
C TYR A 228 9.70 -25.32 -17.72
N GLU A 229 8.42 -25.53 -18.02
CA GLU A 229 8.01 -26.54 -18.98
C GLU A 229 8.43 -26.15 -20.41
N ASP A 230 8.79 -27.12 -21.25
CA ASP A 230 8.99 -26.94 -22.69
C ASP A 230 7.64 -26.69 -23.36
N ALA A 231 7.20 -25.45 -23.35
CA ALA A 231 5.87 -25.06 -23.76
C ALA A 231 5.89 -23.87 -24.72
N PRO A 232 4.85 -23.70 -25.57
CA PRO A 232 4.82 -22.69 -26.61
C PRO A 232 5.11 -21.27 -26.15
N ALA A 233 4.55 -20.86 -24.99
CA ALA A 233 4.78 -19.52 -24.44
C ALA A 233 6.24 -19.29 -24.03
N PHE A 234 6.88 -20.28 -23.42
CA PHE A 234 8.29 -20.22 -23.04
C PHE A 234 9.19 -20.15 -24.28
N ASN A 235 8.97 -21.05 -25.23
CA ASN A 235 9.80 -21.15 -26.45
C ASN A 235 9.73 -19.89 -27.32
N ALA A 236 8.54 -19.28 -27.42
CA ALA A 236 8.35 -18.03 -28.12
C ALA A 236 8.78 -16.79 -27.30
N LYS A 237 9.21 -16.98 -26.06
CA LYS A 237 9.52 -15.87 -25.14
C LYS A 237 8.36 -14.87 -25.07
N LEU A 238 7.10 -15.38 -24.94
CA LEU A 238 5.89 -14.58 -24.89
C LEU A 238 6.01 -13.53 -23.80
N LYS A 239 5.79 -12.26 -24.13
CA LYS A 239 5.91 -11.13 -23.18
C LYS A 239 4.70 -10.20 -23.27
N GLY A 240 4.43 -9.53 -22.16
CA GLY A 240 3.44 -8.46 -22.11
C GLY A 240 2.04 -8.91 -21.75
N LEU A 241 1.11 -7.99 -21.95
CA LEU A 241 -0.32 -8.15 -21.67
C LEU A 241 -0.99 -8.83 -22.86
N ILE A 242 -1.56 -10.01 -22.67
CA ILE A 242 -2.34 -10.68 -23.72
C ILE A 242 -3.62 -9.92 -23.97
N THR A 243 -3.79 -9.36 -25.15
CA THR A 243 -4.93 -8.51 -25.53
C THR A 243 -5.92 -9.23 -26.44
N ASN A 244 -5.42 -10.02 -27.39
CA ASN A 244 -6.24 -10.77 -28.37
C ASN A 244 -5.64 -12.17 -28.60
N ILE A 245 -6.52 -13.11 -28.94
CA ILE A 245 -6.19 -14.42 -29.50
C ILE A 245 -7.08 -14.61 -30.73
N ASP A 246 -6.47 -14.85 -31.90
CA ASP A 246 -7.15 -14.98 -33.21
C ASP A 246 -8.16 -13.87 -33.47
N GLY A 247 -7.75 -12.63 -33.19
CA GLY A 247 -8.57 -11.43 -33.34
C GLY A 247 -9.67 -11.24 -32.28
N LYS A 248 -9.90 -12.21 -31.38
CA LYS A 248 -10.87 -12.10 -30.29
C LYS A 248 -10.24 -11.42 -29.06
N LYS A 249 -10.87 -10.37 -28.56
CA LYS A 249 -10.38 -9.64 -27.39
C LYS A 249 -10.45 -10.50 -26.11
N ILE A 250 -9.36 -10.56 -25.37
CA ILE A 250 -9.25 -11.27 -24.10
C ILE A 250 -9.39 -10.27 -22.95
N THR A 251 -10.46 -10.40 -22.15
CA THR A 251 -10.80 -9.46 -21.07
C THR A 251 -10.89 -10.12 -19.69
N SER A 252 -10.80 -11.45 -19.63
CA SER A 252 -10.87 -12.21 -18.39
C SER A 252 -10.01 -13.47 -18.47
N ARG A 253 -9.64 -14.01 -17.31
CA ARG A 253 -8.89 -15.28 -17.23
C ARG A 253 -9.70 -16.45 -17.82
N ASP A 254 -10.99 -16.47 -17.54
CA ASP A 254 -11.87 -17.52 -18.10
C ASP A 254 -11.95 -17.38 -19.62
N GLY A 255 -12.05 -16.14 -20.14
CA GLY A 255 -12.00 -15.87 -21.56
C GLY A 255 -10.70 -16.35 -22.21
N LEU A 256 -9.55 -16.15 -21.56
CA LEU A 256 -8.27 -16.68 -22.00
C LEU A 256 -8.27 -18.22 -22.01
N SER A 257 -8.73 -18.85 -20.92
CA SER A 257 -8.81 -20.31 -20.82
C SER A 257 -9.75 -20.91 -21.88
N ILE A 258 -10.91 -20.29 -22.09
CA ILE A 258 -11.88 -20.73 -23.12
C ILE A 258 -11.27 -20.59 -24.52
N ALA A 259 -10.62 -19.45 -24.81
CA ALA A 259 -9.99 -19.23 -26.10
C ALA A 259 -8.91 -20.29 -26.42
N ILE A 260 -8.08 -20.65 -25.44
CA ILE A 260 -7.07 -21.71 -25.64
C ILE A 260 -7.73 -23.09 -25.79
N LYS A 261 -8.67 -23.42 -24.91
CA LYS A 261 -9.33 -24.73 -24.91
C LYS A 261 -10.31 -24.97 -26.08
N SER A 262 -10.68 -23.91 -26.80
CA SER A 262 -11.50 -24.06 -28.01
C SER A 262 -10.71 -24.58 -29.22
N HIS A 263 -9.38 -24.66 -29.10
CA HIS A 263 -8.49 -25.23 -30.10
C HIS A 263 -8.11 -26.67 -29.76
N GLN A 264 -7.58 -27.37 -30.77
CA GLN A 264 -6.97 -28.69 -30.59
C GLN A 264 -5.46 -28.60 -30.38
N PRO A 265 -4.85 -29.59 -29.71
CA PRO A 265 -3.38 -29.69 -29.69
C PRO A 265 -2.82 -29.71 -31.11
N GLY A 266 -1.81 -28.89 -31.36
CA GLY A 266 -1.20 -28.73 -32.69
C GLY A 266 -1.78 -27.60 -33.53
N ASP A 267 -2.87 -26.97 -33.11
CA ASP A 267 -3.41 -25.80 -33.82
C ASP A 267 -2.47 -24.60 -33.69
N LYS A 268 -2.40 -23.82 -34.77
CA LYS A 268 -1.69 -22.55 -34.79
C LYS A 268 -2.64 -21.44 -34.38
N ILE A 269 -2.23 -20.62 -33.42
CA ILE A 269 -2.95 -19.45 -32.97
C ILE A 269 -2.11 -18.20 -33.06
N GLN A 270 -2.76 -17.07 -33.27
CA GLN A 270 -2.14 -15.76 -33.23
C GLN A 270 -2.45 -15.06 -31.92
N ILE A 271 -1.42 -14.68 -31.15
CA ILE A 271 -1.56 -13.95 -29.90
C ILE A 271 -1.02 -12.54 -30.08
N GLU A 272 -1.88 -11.54 -29.84
CA GLU A 272 -1.45 -10.15 -29.70
C GLU A 272 -1.18 -9.84 -28.24
N THR A 273 -0.03 -9.22 -27.97
CA THR A 273 0.28 -8.69 -26.65
C THR A 273 0.64 -7.21 -26.71
N LEU A 274 0.52 -6.53 -25.57
CA LEU A 274 0.99 -5.16 -25.36
C LEU A 274 2.16 -5.18 -24.37
N TYR A 275 3.37 -4.82 -24.85
CA TYR A 275 4.58 -4.74 -24.04
C TYR A 275 5.27 -3.39 -24.26
N ASN A 276 5.53 -2.63 -23.19
CA ASN A 276 6.12 -1.28 -23.27
C ASN A 276 5.43 -0.36 -24.28
N ASN A 277 4.09 -0.34 -24.29
CA ASN A 277 3.25 0.40 -25.24
C ASN A 277 3.38 -0.03 -26.70
N GLN A 278 4.06 -1.13 -27.01
CA GLN A 278 4.18 -1.69 -28.34
C GLN A 278 3.32 -2.95 -28.46
N LYS A 279 2.63 -3.09 -29.58
CA LYS A 279 1.92 -4.33 -29.92
C LYS A 279 2.92 -5.33 -30.48
N LEU A 280 2.93 -6.52 -29.89
CA LEU A 280 3.69 -7.66 -30.38
C LEU A 280 2.72 -8.75 -30.81
N ASN A 281 3.03 -9.40 -31.95
CA ASN A 281 2.26 -10.52 -32.48
C ASN A 281 3.12 -11.79 -32.40
N TYR A 282 2.51 -12.86 -31.94
CA TYR A 282 3.13 -14.17 -31.83
C TYR A 282 2.26 -15.21 -32.54
N ASP A 283 2.86 -15.94 -33.47
CA ASP A 283 2.26 -17.11 -34.12
C ASP A 283 2.77 -18.35 -33.39
N LEU A 284 1.92 -19.04 -32.66
CA LEU A 284 2.27 -20.15 -31.77
C LEU A 284 1.51 -21.41 -32.14
N THR A 285 2.17 -22.56 -32.04
CA THR A 285 1.51 -23.86 -32.14
C THR A 285 1.24 -24.39 -30.74
N LEU A 286 -0.03 -24.64 -30.39
CA LEU A 286 -0.41 -25.13 -29.08
C LEU A 286 0.11 -26.54 -28.82
N ALA A 287 0.67 -26.76 -27.62
CA ALA A 287 1.13 -28.07 -27.19
C ALA A 287 -0.04 -28.96 -26.76
N ASN A 288 0.24 -30.24 -26.64
CA ASN A 288 -0.69 -31.23 -26.07
C ASN A 288 -0.37 -31.45 -24.58
N ARG A 289 -1.34 -31.21 -23.71
CA ARG A 289 -1.26 -31.60 -22.31
C ARG A 289 -2.49 -32.43 -21.94
N SER A 290 -2.29 -33.74 -21.86
CA SER A 290 -3.36 -34.68 -21.53
C SER A 290 -4.59 -34.59 -22.46
N GLY A 291 -4.36 -34.41 -23.77
CA GLY A 291 -5.43 -34.30 -24.77
C GLY A 291 -6.06 -32.88 -24.90
N VAL A 292 -5.55 -31.90 -24.18
CA VAL A 292 -6.06 -30.51 -24.20
C VAL A 292 -4.99 -29.59 -24.77
N ALA A 293 -5.43 -28.61 -25.57
CA ALA A 293 -4.57 -27.55 -26.08
C ALA A 293 -3.96 -26.73 -24.93
N TYR A 294 -2.64 -26.51 -24.99
CA TYR A 294 -1.86 -25.96 -23.90
C TYR A 294 -0.89 -24.89 -24.38
N LEU A 295 -0.87 -23.74 -23.70
CA LEU A 295 0.00 -22.61 -24.02
C LEU A 295 1.26 -22.55 -23.13
N GLY A 296 1.20 -23.04 -21.90
CA GLY A 296 2.34 -23.04 -20.98
C GLY A 296 2.55 -21.74 -20.20
N ILE A 297 1.46 -21.08 -19.82
CA ILE A 297 1.51 -19.91 -18.92
C ILE A 297 0.96 -20.27 -17.55
N SER A 298 1.56 -19.69 -16.52
CA SER A 298 1.13 -19.81 -15.14
C SER A 298 0.49 -18.50 -14.66
N SER A 299 -0.57 -18.66 -13.89
CA SER A 299 -1.24 -17.56 -13.23
C SER A 299 -1.51 -17.95 -11.79
N SER A 300 -0.45 -18.07 -10.97
CA SER A 300 -0.60 -18.38 -9.55
C SER A 300 -1.14 -17.19 -8.79
N SER A 301 -2.32 -17.34 -8.20
CA SER A 301 -2.78 -16.47 -7.12
C SER A 301 -2.12 -16.94 -5.83
N SER A 302 -0.88 -16.56 -5.57
CA SER A 302 -0.27 -16.82 -4.27
C SER A 302 -0.93 -15.92 -3.22
N SER A 303 -1.65 -16.52 -2.28
CA SER A 303 -2.05 -15.81 -1.05
C SER A 303 -0.80 -15.32 -0.32
N PRO A 304 -0.74 -14.05 0.08
CA PRO A 304 0.43 -13.53 0.76
C PRO A 304 0.70 -14.32 2.05
N ALA A 305 1.89 -14.86 2.19
CA ALA A 305 2.25 -15.69 3.34
C ALA A 305 2.44 -14.87 4.63
N SER A 306 2.87 -13.60 4.54
CA SER A 306 3.13 -12.79 5.73
C SER A 306 1.90 -12.02 6.22
N PRO A 307 1.74 -11.80 7.54
CA PRO A 307 0.61 -11.04 8.11
C PRO A 307 0.50 -9.62 7.54
N LEU A 308 1.62 -8.92 7.34
CA LEU A 308 1.63 -7.58 6.76
C LEU A 308 1.16 -7.58 5.31
N LYS A 309 1.61 -8.54 4.50
CA LYS A 309 1.14 -8.70 3.12
C LYS A 309 -0.36 -9.01 3.07
N LYS A 310 -0.89 -9.77 4.03
CA LYS A 310 -2.35 -10.00 4.15
C LYS A 310 -3.10 -8.71 4.45
N ILE A 311 -2.62 -7.87 5.37
CA ILE A 311 -3.25 -6.58 5.68
C ILE A 311 -3.25 -5.67 4.46
N ILE A 312 -2.11 -5.53 3.77
CA ILE A 312 -2.00 -4.75 2.53
C ILE A 312 -2.94 -5.31 1.46
N TYR A 313 -3.02 -6.63 1.35
CA TYR A 313 -3.94 -7.31 0.43
C TYR A 313 -5.40 -6.99 0.75
N TYR A 314 -5.84 -7.06 2.01
CA TYR A 314 -7.22 -6.72 2.41
C TYR A 314 -7.51 -5.22 2.25
N LEU A 315 -6.60 -4.33 2.66
CA LEU A 315 -6.74 -2.90 2.40
C LEU A 315 -6.83 -2.60 0.90
N SER A 316 -6.08 -3.32 0.10
CA SER A 316 -6.10 -3.20 -1.35
C SER A 316 -7.37 -3.76 -2.00
N MET A 317 -8.17 -4.57 -1.30
CA MET A 317 -9.48 -5.03 -1.79
C MET A 317 -10.57 -3.97 -1.66
N VAL A 318 -10.39 -3.01 -0.76
CA VAL A 318 -11.37 -1.93 -0.54
C VAL A 318 -11.40 -0.95 -1.71
N THR A 319 -10.30 -0.83 -2.46
CA THR A 319 -10.20 0.06 -3.63
C THR A 319 -10.05 -0.73 -4.92
N PRO A 320 -10.64 -0.29 -6.03
CA PRO A 320 -10.41 -0.90 -7.33
C PRO A 320 -8.95 -0.73 -7.74
N LYS A 321 -8.44 -1.63 -8.56
CA LYS A 321 -7.04 -1.64 -9.01
C LYS A 321 -6.94 -1.57 -10.53
N LYS A 322 -5.96 -0.81 -11.01
CA LYS A 322 -5.59 -0.82 -12.44
C LYS A 322 -5.07 -2.20 -12.89
N ILE A 323 -4.45 -2.96 -11.99
CA ILE A 323 -4.03 -4.35 -12.20
C ILE A 323 -4.63 -5.20 -11.10
N ASN A 324 -5.47 -6.16 -11.46
CA ASN A 324 -5.99 -7.14 -10.51
C ASN A 324 -5.09 -8.37 -10.53
N TYR A 325 -4.16 -8.44 -9.60
CA TYR A 325 -3.18 -9.53 -9.51
C TYR A 325 -3.80 -10.91 -9.25
N SER A 326 -4.99 -10.98 -8.66
CA SER A 326 -5.67 -12.26 -8.43
C SER A 326 -6.28 -12.85 -9.70
N THR A 327 -6.75 -11.99 -10.61
CA THR A 327 -7.35 -12.40 -11.89
C THR A 327 -6.40 -12.18 -13.08
N GLY A 328 -5.29 -11.48 -12.90
CA GLY A 328 -4.39 -11.07 -13.99
C GLY A 328 -4.96 -10.01 -14.92
N VAL A 329 -6.17 -9.48 -14.65
CA VAL A 329 -6.83 -8.48 -15.51
C VAL A 329 -6.16 -7.12 -15.31
N VAL A 330 -5.73 -6.51 -16.39
CA VAL A 330 -5.25 -5.13 -16.43
C VAL A 330 -6.35 -4.24 -17.01
N TYR A 331 -6.58 -3.11 -16.34
CA TYR A 331 -7.57 -2.12 -16.76
C TYR A 331 -6.88 -0.90 -17.34
N GLN A 332 -7.42 -0.39 -18.42
CA GLN A 332 -7.01 0.87 -19.04
C GLN A 332 -8.09 1.92 -18.90
N SER A 333 -7.69 3.18 -18.79
CA SER A 333 -8.63 4.30 -18.76
C SER A 333 -9.18 4.59 -20.16
N LYS A 334 -10.52 4.78 -20.27
CA LYS A 334 -11.19 5.19 -21.49
C LYS A 334 -10.88 6.64 -21.88
N ILE A 335 -10.47 7.46 -20.89
CA ILE A 335 -10.14 8.89 -21.04
C ILE A 335 -8.63 9.15 -20.89
N GLY A 336 -7.81 8.13 -21.16
CA GLY A 336 -6.36 8.22 -21.23
C GLY A 336 -5.70 8.58 -19.89
N SER A 337 -4.59 9.32 -19.95
CA SER A 337 -3.76 9.69 -18.79
C SER A 337 -4.50 10.56 -17.78
N PHE A 338 -5.46 11.38 -18.23
CA PHE A 338 -6.29 12.19 -17.33
C PHE A 338 -7.14 11.33 -16.39
N GLY A 339 -7.69 10.22 -16.89
CA GLY A 339 -8.43 9.29 -16.04
C GLY A 339 -7.54 8.56 -15.02
N ILE A 340 -6.30 8.26 -15.40
CA ILE A 340 -5.31 7.71 -14.46
C ILE A 340 -4.98 8.72 -13.36
N PHE A 341 -4.75 9.99 -13.75
CA PHE A 341 -4.48 11.06 -12.80
C PHE A 341 -5.63 11.27 -11.81
N LEU A 342 -6.89 11.31 -12.27
CA LEU A 342 -8.04 11.44 -11.40
C LEU A 342 -8.20 10.25 -10.46
N PHE A 343 -7.98 9.04 -10.96
CA PHE A 343 -8.00 7.83 -10.16
C PHE A 343 -6.97 7.90 -9.03
N ASP A 344 -5.72 8.24 -9.36
CA ASP A 344 -4.62 8.36 -8.39
C ASP A 344 -4.91 9.49 -7.38
N MET A 345 -5.48 10.62 -7.82
CA MET A 345 -5.87 11.73 -6.95
C MET A 345 -6.96 11.33 -5.95
N ILE A 346 -8.04 10.68 -6.39
CA ILE A 346 -9.11 10.22 -5.48
C ILE A 346 -8.55 9.21 -4.48
N TRP A 347 -7.66 8.33 -4.93
CA TRP A 347 -6.99 7.37 -4.06
C TRP A 347 -6.17 8.05 -2.96
N TRP A 348 -5.45 9.14 -3.29
CA TRP A 348 -4.72 9.93 -2.31
C TRP A 348 -5.63 10.70 -1.35
N VAL A 349 -6.78 11.18 -1.80
CA VAL A 349 -7.80 11.76 -0.91
C VAL A 349 -8.24 10.73 0.14
N ILE A 350 -8.48 9.49 -0.26
CA ILE A 350 -8.83 8.40 0.66
C ILE A 350 -7.73 8.20 1.70
N LEU A 351 -6.49 7.99 1.25
CA LEU A 351 -5.38 7.67 2.13
C LEU A 351 -5.07 8.80 3.12
N ILE A 352 -5.02 10.05 2.64
CA ILE A 352 -4.67 11.20 3.48
C ILE A 352 -5.77 11.47 4.50
N ASN A 353 -7.05 11.44 4.12
CA ASN A 353 -8.14 11.61 5.09
C ASN A 353 -8.14 10.51 6.15
N PHE A 354 -7.91 9.26 5.75
CA PHE A 354 -7.79 8.14 6.68
C PHE A 354 -6.58 8.30 7.62
N ALA A 355 -5.41 8.65 7.09
CA ALA A 355 -4.21 8.86 7.88
C ALA A 355 -4.36 10.02 8.87
N VAL A 356 -4.93 11.15 8.44
CA VAL A 356 -5.21 12.30 9.30
C VAL A 356 -6.20 11.93 10.42
N ALA A 357 -7.24 11.14 10.10
CA ALA A 357 -8.18 10.67 11.11
C ALA A 357 -7.52 9.80 12.19
N ILE A 358 -6.65 8.86 11.79
CA ILE A 358 -5.94 7.98 12.73
C ILE A 358 -4.92 8.78 13.55
N CYS A 359 -4.06 9.57 12.88
CA CYS A 359 -3.01 10.34 13.54
C CYS A 359 -3.58 11.34 14.56
N ASN A 360 -4.63 12.07 14.17
CA ASN A 360 -5.27 13.02 15.07
C ASN A 360 -6.00 12.36 16.24
N MET A 361 -6.28 11.05 16.18
CA MET A 361 -6.90 10.32 17.30
C MET A 361 -5.89 9.63 18.21
N LEU A 362 -4.60 9.68 17.89
CA LEU A 362 -3.56 9.15 18.79
C LEU A 362 -3.55 9.96 20.12
N PRO A 363 -3.32 9.31 21.26
CA PRO A 363 -3.32 9.96 22.58
C PRO A 363 -2.03 10.78 22.82
N ILE A 364 -1.65 11.63 21.87
CA ILE A 364 -0.47 12.50 21.86
C ILE A 364 -0.94 13.93 22.02
N GLY A 365 -0.29 14.70 22.89
CA GLY A 365 -0.74 16.03 23.31
C GLY A 365 -0.91 17.10 22.23
N ILE A 366 -0.26 16.92 21.08
CA ILE A 366 -0.37 17.85 19.94
C ILE A 366 -1.62 17.61 19.07
N PHE A 367 -2.27 16.44 19.21
CA PHE A 367 -3.45 16.05 18.47
C PHE A 367 -4.73 16.13 19.30
N ASP A 368 -5.88 16.17 18.65
CA ASP A 368 -7.18 16.13 19.32
C ASP A 368 -7.37 14.89 20.20
N GLY A 369 -6.80 13.76 19.77
CA GLY A 369 -6.81 12.50 20.51
C GLY A 369 -6.16 12.60 21.88
N GLY A 370 -5.14 13.43 22.04
CA GLY A 370 -4.54 13.69 23.37
C GLY A 370 -5.52 14.34 24.34
N ARG A 371 -6.21 15.40 23.91
CA ARG A 371 -7.26 16.05 24.72
C ARG A 371 -8.46 15.13 24.94
N PHE A 372 -8.86 14.42 23.90
CA PHE A 372 -9.94 13.44 23.97
C PHE A 372 -9.64 12.33 24.99
N PHE A 373 -8.43 11.77 24.97
CA PHE A 373 -7.98 10.76 25.92
C PHE A 373 -7.99 11.27 27.36
N MET A 374 -7.42 12.45 27.60
CA MET A 374 -7.37 13.06 28.92
C MET A 374 -8.77 13.31 29.50
N LEU A 375 -9.69 13.84 28.68
CA LEU A 375 -11.09 14.05 29.10
C LEU A 375 -11.80 12.73 29.36
N SER A 376 -11.50 11.68 28.62
CA SER A 376 -12.04 10.33 28.80
C SER A 376 -11.57 9.71 30.13
N VAL A 377 -10.26 9.77 30.40
CA VAL A 377 -9.70 9.31 31.69
C VAL A 377 -10.29 10.08 32.85
N TRP A 378 -10.41 11.41 32.75
CA TRP A 378 -11.09 12.21 33.77
C TRP A 378 -12.55 11.80 33.94
N GLY A 379 -13.27 11.48 32.86
CA GLY A 379 -14.65 11.00 32.91
C GLY A 379 -14.82 9.70 33.72
N ILE A 380 -13.88 8.77 33.54
CA ILE A 380 -13.88 7.43 34.17
C ILE A 380 -13.38 7.49 35.60
N THR A 381 -12.27 8.18 35.87
CA THR A 381 -11.61 8.17 37.19
C THR A 381 -12.19 9.15 38.21
N GLY A 382 -12.92 10.15 37.72
CA GLY A 382 -13.41 11.27 38.54
C GLY A 382 -12.35 12.34 38.82
N LYS A 383 -12.80 13.56 39.21
CA LYS A 383 -11.93 14.75 39.31
C LYS A 383 -10.74 14.53 40.26
N LYS A 384 -11.00 13.98 41.47
CA LYS A 384 -9.97 13.83 42.53
C LYS A 384 -8.83 12.89 42.11
N LYS A 385 -9.17 11.69 41.58
CA LYS A 385 -8.15 10.73 41.08
C LYS A 385 -7.38 11.27 39.88
N PHE A 386 -8.07 11.92 38.94
CA PHE A 386 -7.45 12.51 37.78
C PHE A 386 -6.39 13.57 38.14
N VAL A 387 -6.71 14.50 39.04
CA VAL A 387 -5.78 15.52 39.55
C VAL A 387 -4.56 14.87 40.21
N ASN A 388 -4.76 13.83 41.03
CA ASN A 388 -3.64 13.11 41.63
C ASN A 388 -2.72 12.44 40.61
N ILE A 389 -3.29 11.83 39.56
CA ILE A 389 -2.52 11.25 38.45
C ILE A 389 -1.70 12.34 37.74
N CYS A 390 -2.33 13.48 37.41
CA CYS A 390 -1.65 14.58 36.75
C CYS A 390 -0.50 15.15 37.58
N ASN A 391 -0.72 15.31 38.90
CA ASN A 391 0.33 15.79 39.80
C ASN A 391 1.48 14.81 39.93
N TYR A 392 1.20 13.52 40.06
CA TYR A 392 2.22 12.48 40.07
C TYR A 392 3.08 12.47 38.79
N LEU A 393 2.44 12.58 37.61
CA LEU A 393 3.17 12.64 36.34
C LEU A 393 3.98 13.93 36.21
N LYS A 394 3.49 15.08 36.72
CA LYS A 394 4.25 16.33 36.76
C LYS A 394 5.48 16.24 37.67
N GLU A 395 5.37 15.58 38.79
CA GLU A 395 6.51 15.38 39.72
C GLU A 395 7.56 14.46 39.09
N LYS A 396 7.13 13.34 38.49
CA LYS A 396 8.06 12.46 37.78
C LYS A 396 8.75 13.15 36.58
N ASN A 397 8.03 13.94 35.80
CA ASN A 397 8.64 14.71 34.71
C ASN A 397 9.61 15.80 35.20
N LYS A 398 9.38 16.40 36.36
CA LYS A 398 10.35 17.32 36.96
C LYS A 398 11.67 16.65 37.32
N ILE A 399 11.63 15.36 37.70
CA ILE A 399 12.83 14.58 38.01
C ILE A 399 13.63 14.24 36.74
N ILE A 400 12.93 14.02 35.61
CA ILE A 400 13.56 13.66 34.32
C ILE A 400 14.09 14.90 33.57
N ASN A 401 13.53 16.10 33.77
CA ASN A 401 13.73 17.26 32.89
C ASN A 401 14.44 18.46 33.52
N LYS A 402 15.10 18.34 34.68
CA LYS A 402 15.79 19.50 35.26
C LYS A 402 16.97 20.01 34.43
N GLU A 403 17.54 19.20 33.54
CA GLU A 403 18.71 19.58 32.73
C GLU A 403 18.41 19.89 31.25
N ASN A 404 17.33 19.40 30.68
CA ASN A 404 17.06 19.54 29.25
C ASN A 404 15.92 20.49 28.87
N TYR A 405 15.13 20.95 29.86
CA TYR A 405 13.90 21.70 29.57
C TYR A 405 14.13 23.17 29.19
N GLU A 406 15.19 23.79 29.63
CA GLU A 406 15.47 25.19 29.31
C GLU A 406 16.08 25.38 27.91
N LYS A 407 16.78 24.41 27.36
CA LYS A 407 17.40 24.49 26.03
C LYS A 407 16.45 24.21 24.87
N SER A 408 15.47 23.34 25.03
CA SER A 408 14.54 22.98 23.94
C SER A 408 13.33 23.91 23.80
N ARG A 409 13.15 24.83 24.75
CA ARG A 409 11.98 25.73 24.82
C ARG A 409 12.04 26.90 23.82
N VAL A 410 13.19 27.24 23.32
CA VAL A 410 13.40 28.46 22.54
C VAL A 410 13.35 28.26 21.04
N GLU A 411 13.59 27.05 20.52
CA GLU A 411 13.82 26.88 19.08
C GLU A 411 12.63 26.29 18.28
N ILE A 412 11.67 25.60 18.90
CA ILE A 412 10.67 24.85 18.13
C ILE A 412 9.32 25.57 18.00
N PHE A 413 8.93 26.45 18.95
CA PHE A 413 7.61 27.08 18.93
C PHE A 413 7.69 28.57 19.29
N GLY A 414 8.14 29.41 18.39
CA GLY A 414 7.99 30.88 18.36
C GLY A 414 7.26 31.57 19.52
N GLY A 415 7.82 31.55 20.72
CA GLY A 415 7.50 32.53 21.77
C GLY A 415 6.13 32.51 22.43
N LYS A 416 5.25 31.55 22.18
CA LYS A 416 4.01 31.40 22.95
C LYS A 416 4.18 30.37 24.04
N ASN A 417 4.06 30.83 25.29
CA ASN A 417 4.04 29.99 26.49
C ASN A 417 2.93 28.93 26.42
N PHE A 418 3.26 27.71 26.05
CA PHE A 418 2.47 26.54 26.42
C PHE A 418 2.76 26.23 27.89
N THR A 419 2.52 27.22 28.75
CA THR A 419 2.42 27.01 30.17
C THR A 419 1.12 26.31 30.42
N THR A 420 1.24 25.07 30.87
CA THR A 420 0.20 24.30 31.52
C THR A 420 -1.15 24.43 30.82
N TRP A 421 -1.55 23.34 30.25
CA TRP A 421 -2.94 23.10 29.91
C TRP A 421 -3.78 23.54 31.11
N ASP A 422 -4.32 24.76 31.02
CA ASP A 422 -5.23 25.26 32.02
C ASP A 422 -6.56 24.51 31.82
N LEU A 423 -6.60 23.30 32.40
CA LEU A 423 -7.79 22.43 32.38
C LEU A 423 -8.91 23.02 33.23
N GLY A 424 -8.80 24.29 33.65
CA GLY A 424 -9.77 24.93 34.53
C GLY A 424 -9.87 24.24 35.90
N ILE A 425 -8.80 23.61 36.34
CA ILE A 425 -8.72 22.93 37.63
C ILE A 425 -8.24 24.00 38.63
N LYS A 426 -9.15 24.79 39.15
CA LYS A 426 -9.02 25.49 40.43
C LYS A 426 -9.47 24.58 41.52
#